data_9be8c811e094a3518a9d08d0fd43706f
#
_entry.id   9be8c811e094a3518a9d08d0fd43706f
#
_cell.length_a   1.000
_cell.length_b   1.000
_cell.length_c   1.000
_cell.angle_alpha   90.00
_cell.angle_beta   90.00
_cell.angle_gamma   90.00
#
_symmetry.space_group_name_H-M   'P 1'
#
loop_
_entity.id
_entity.type
_entity.pdbx_description
1 polymer ?
#
loop_
_entity_poly.entity_id
_entity_poly.type
_entity_poly.pdbx_seq_one_letter_code
_entity_poly.pdbx_strand_id
1 'polypeptide(L)'
;MKKEKLKILQELFGSNFIGPDQVNKLLAAMGLPEITEEDVPEMNYTEAVLKSKASDYLLVMGYPGRMEATLNIIRFRDTFGVDPEKGEPCLYNQDWYLSEDFVKKTLEKRWYLIKKDVLEESRAVMPAVLMEKSISFPSAILCTYAFFAYYFAYGEHLWYHDFVWCSDVDHNGDRIYVGKYHDVDGVNKNGFSVHRHLALRPCYASIDSL
;
A
#
# COMPACT_ATOMS: atom_id res chain seq x y z
N MET A 1 -14.94 -5.08 -23.94
CA MET A 1 -13.86 -4.05 -24.05
C MET A 1 -13.10 -3.84 -22.74
N LYS A 2 -13.74 -3.49 -21.61
CA LYS A 2 -13.02 -3.36 -20.32
C LYS A 2 -12.35 -4.68 -19.88
N LYS A 3 -13.03 -5.82 -19.92
CA LYS A 3 -12.51 -7.15 -19.51
C LYS A 3 -11.27 -7.56 -20.32
N GLU A 4 -11.26 -7.32 -21.61
CA GLU A 4 -10.13 -7.66 -22.48
C GLU A 4 -8.88 -6.81 -22.15
N LYS A 5 -9.06 -5.51 -21.92
CA LYS A 5 -7.97 -4.63 -21.46
C LYS A 5 -7.40 -5.07 -20.10
N LEU A 6 -8.26 -5.46 -19.16
CA LEU A 6 -7.83 -5.95 -17.84
C LEU A 6 -7.02 -7.25 -17.98
N LYS A 7 -7.40 -8.16 -18.87
CA LYS A 7 -6.65 -9.38 -19.15
C LYS A 7 -5.25 -9.08 -19.69
N ILE A 8 -5.15 -8.14 -20.64
CA ILE A 8 -3.84 -7.70 -21.20
C ILE A 8 -2.97 -7.11 -20.07
N LEU A 9 -3.53 -6.29 -19.17
CA LEU A 9 -2.80 -5.73 -18.05
C LEU A 9 -2.35 -6.80 -17.05
N GLN A 10 -3.21 -7.78 -16.76
CA GLN A 10 -2.87 -8.92 -15.91
C GLN A 10 -1.72 -9.74 -16.52
N GLU A 11 -1.74 -9.98 -17.83
CA GLU A 11 -0.66 -10.70 -18.53
C GLU A 11 0.65 -9.89 -18.52
N LEU A 12 0.57 -8.55 -18.69
CA LEU A 12 1.72 -7.66 -18.71
C LEU A 12 2.41 -7.54 -17.35
N PHE A 13 1.64 -7.37 -16.28
CA PHE A 13 2.14 -7.13 -14.93
C PHE A 13 2.30 -8.43 -14.11
N GLY A 14 1.65 -9.54 -14.48
CA GLY A 14 1.72 -10.80 -13.75
C GLY A 14 1.28 -10.64 -12.29
N SER A 15 2.14 -11.04 -11.34
CA SER A 15 1.90 -10.85 -9.90
C SER A 15 2.02 -9.39 -9.44
N ASN A 16 2.47 -8.48 -10.29
CA ASN A 16 2.50 -7.05 -9.98
C ASN A 16 1.17 -6.34 -10.30
N PHE A 17 0.09 -7.08 -10.61
CA PHE A 17 -1.22 -6.54 -10.92
C PHE A 17 -2.18 -6.68 -9.74
N ILE A 18 -2.68 -5.58 -9.22
CA ILE A 18 -3.76 -5.53 -8.23
C ILE A 18 -4.97 -4.88 -8.92
N GLY A 19 -5.67 -5.69 -9.69
CA GLY A 19 -6.88 -5.31 -10.42
C GLY A 19 -8.17 -5.76 -9.72
N PRO A 20 -9.29 -5.77 -10.44
CA PRO A 20 -10.60 -6.08 -9.88
C PRO A 20 -10.67 -7.40 -9.10
N ASP A 21 -10.13 -8.48 -9.65
CA ASP A 21 -10.18 -9.81 -9.02
C ASP A 21 -9.35 -9.85 -7.73
N GLN A 22 -8.18 -9.18 -7.70
CA GLN A 22 -7.34 -9.08 -6.51
C GLN A 22 -8.00 -8.23 -5.43
N VAL A 23 -8.63 -7.12 -5.83
CA VAL A 23 -9.41 -6.28 -4.91
C VAL A 23 -10.60 -7.05 -4.34
N ASN A 24 -11.31 -7.84 -5.13
CA ASN A 24 -12.40 -8.66 -4.64
C ASN A 24 -11.97 -9.70 -3.60
N LYS A 25 -10.76 -10.26 -3.70
CA LYS A 25 -10.20 -11.13 -2.65
C LYS A 25 -10.01 -10.38 -1.32
N LEU A 26 -9.50 -9.13 -1.38
CA LEU A 26 -9.41 -8.27 -0.21
C LEU A 26 -10.79 -7.98 0.38
N LEU A 27 -11.75 -7.57 -0.46
CA LEU A 27 -13.11 -7.25 -0.01
C LEU A 27 -13.81 -8.47 0.61
N ALA A 28 -13.64 -9.65 0.03
CA ALA A 28 -14.16 -10.90 0.59
C ALA A 28 -13.58 -11.17 2.00
N ALA A 29 -12.27 -10.98 2.19
CA ALA A 29 -11.62 -11.08 3.51
C ALA A 29 -12.15 -10.05 4.52
N MET A 30 -12.60 -8.89 4.03
CA MET A 30 -13.22 -7.85 4.86
C MET A 30 -14.71 -8.03 5.07
N GLY A 31 -15.33 -9.07 4.49
CA GLY A 31 -16.79 -9.27 4.53
C GLY A 31 -17.58 -8.20 3.75
N LEU A 32 -16.96 -7.60 2.74
CA LEU A 32 -17.54 -6.52 1.95
C LEU A 32 -18.01 -7.02 0.58
N PRO A 33 -19.03 -6.37 -0.03
CA PRO A 33 -19.50 -6.70 -1.36
C PRO A 33 -18.41 -6.53 -2.43
N GLU A 34 -18.44 -7.39 -3.43
CA GLU A 34 -17.57 -7.27 -4.60
C GLU A 34 -17.78 -5.97 -5.36
N ILE A 35 -16.72 -5.52 -6.02
CA ILE A 35 -16.79 -4.41 -6.97
C ILE A 35 -17.54 -4.80 -8.24
N THR A 36 -18.11 -3.81 -8.90
CA THR A 36 -18.80 -3.95 -10.19
C THR A 36 -17.95 -3.40 -11.33
N GLU A 37 -18.38 -3.58 -12.58
CA GLU A 37 -17.71 -2.98 -13.74
C GLU A 37 -17.67 -1.44 -13.68
N GLU A 38 -18.63 -0.82 -13.00
CA GLU A 38 -18.69 0.62 -12.80
C GLU A 38 -17.64 1.13 -11.80
N ASP A 39 -17.20 0.25 -10.89
CA ASP A 39 -16.15 0.57 -9.91
C ASP A 39 -14.76 0.59 -10.54
N VAL A 40 -14.57 -0.02 -11.72
CA VAL A 40 -13.28 -0.06 -12.41
C VAL A 40 -13.01 1.29 -13.06
N PRO A 41 -11.92 2.01 -12.64
CA PRO A 41 -11.58 3.31 -13.22
C PRO A 41 -11.08 3.18 -14.66
N GLU A 42 -11.18 4.29 -15.40
CA GLU A 42 -10.48 4.42 -16.67
C GLU A 42 -8.98 4.43 -16.44
N MET A 43 -8.21 3.87 -17.40
CA MET A 43 -6.76 3.85 -17.33
C MET A 43 -6.19 5.26 -17.52
N ASN A 44 -5.45 5.73 -16.53
CA ASN A 44 -4.84 7.06 -16.49
C ASN A 44 -3.37 7.07 -16.92
N TYR A 45 -2.81 5.93 -17.34
CA TYR A 45 -1.45 5.80 -17.85
C TYR A 45 -1.44 5.43 -19.33
N THR A 46 -0.44 5.90 -20.06
CA THR A 46 -0.22 5.48 -21.46
C THR A 46 0.33 4.06 -21.52
N GLU A 47 0.13 3.39 -22.65
CA GLU A 47 0.66 2.05 -22.87
C GLU A 47 2.20 2.00 -22.76
N ALA A 48 2.87 3.05 -23.19
CA ALA A 48 4.34 3.15 -23.08
C ALA A 48 4.79 3.18 -21.62
N VAL A 49 4.12 3.95 -20.75
CA VAL A 49 4.38 3.97 -19.30
C VAL A 49 4.12 2.60 -18.71
N LEU A 50 2.99 1.97 -18.99
CA LEU A 50 2.64 0.66 -18.45
C LEU A 50 3.69 -0.40 -18.82
N LYS A 51 4.09 -0.47 -20.08
CA LYS A 51 5.14 -1.41 -20.55
C LYS A 51 6.48 -1.16 -19.87
N SER A 52 6.87 0.09 -19.68
CA SER A 52 8.16 0.43 -19.06
C SER A 52 8.21 0.16 -17.54
N LYS A 53 7.06 0.02 -16.89
CA LYS A 53 6.96 -0.15 -15.43
C LYS A 53 6.55 -1.55 -14.98
N ALA A 54 6.10 -2.40 -15.89
CA ALA A 54 5.48 -3.68 -15.55
C ALA A 54 6.38 -4.64 -14.75
N SER A 55 7.71 -4.60 -14.96
CA SER A 55 8.65 -5.46 -14.24
C SER A 55 8.84 -5.07 -12.77
N ASP A 56 8.80 -3.76 -12.46
CA ASP A 56 9.29 -3.23 -11.19
C ASP A 56 8.21 -2.54 -10.34
N TYR A 57 7.06 -2.24 -10.95
CA TYR A 57 5.98 -1.51 -10.30
C TYR A 57 4.74 -2.39 -10.17
N LEU A 58 4.06 -2.23 -9.04
CA LEU A 58 2.69 -2.69 -8.87
C LEU A 58 1.75 -1.73 -9.59
N LEU A 59 0.87 -2.27 -10.43
CA LEU A 59 -0.28 -1.53 -10.96
C LEU A 59 -1.48 -1.81 -10.07
N VAL A 60 -1.89 -0.80 -9.29
CA VAL A 60 -2.90 -0.93 -8.24
C VAL A 60 -4.16 -0.19 -8.65
N MET A 61 -5.28 -0.91 -8.68
CA MET A 61 -6.60 -0.30 -8.84
C MET A 61 -7.05 0.31 -7.52
N GLY A 62 -7.13 1.65 -7.46
CA GLY A 62 -7.67 2.35 -6.31
C GLY A 62 -9.19 2.17 -6.20
N TYR A 63 -9.61 1.77 -5.01
CA TYR A 63 -11.02 1.65 -4.66
C TYR A 63 -11.26 2.26 -3.27
N PRO A 64 -12.06 3.34 -3.18
CA PRO A 64 -12.27 4.05 -1.90
C PRO A 64 -13.19 3.29 -0.93
N GLY A 65 -13.82 2.21 -1.37
CA GLY A 65 -14.97 1.62 -0.70
C GLY A 65 -16.28 2.32 -1.09
N ARG A 66 -17.36 1.91 -0.45
CA ARG A 66 -18.69 2.56 -0.57
C ARG A 66 -18.96 3.43 0.64
N MET A 67 -19.92 4.36 0.55
CA MET A 67 -20.22 5.34 1.62
C MET A 67 -20.35 4.70 3.03
N GLU A 68 -20.92 3.51 3.10
CA GLU A 68 -21.14 2.79 4.37
C GLU A 68 -19.93 1.94 4.81
N ALA A 69 -18.93 1.79 3.95
CA ALA A 69 -17.76 0.93 4.14
C ALA A 69 -16.52 1.50 3.43
N THR A 70 -16.14 2.72 3.76
CA THR A 70 -14.95 3.37 3.21
C THR A 70 -13.69 2.63 3.62
N LEU A 71 -12.76 2.44 2.66
CA LEU A 71 -11.48 1.78 2.88
C LEU A 71 -10.43 2.81 3.31
N ASN A 72 -10.18 2.89 4.61
CA ASN A 72 -9.17 3.71 5.22
C ASN A 72 -8.35 2.90 6.23
N ILE A 73 -7.27 3.45 6.78
CA ILE A 73 -6.38 2.72 7.70
C ILE A 73 -7.13 2.22 8.96
N ILE A 74 -8.07 3.00 9.48
CA ILE A 74 -8.89 2.59 10.63
C ILE A 74 -9.70 1.35 10.27
N ARG A 75 -10.35 1.33 9.10
CA ARG A 75 -11.15 0.17 8.66
C ARG A 75 -10.30 -1.09 8.51
N PHE A 76 -9.07 -0.98 7.97
CA PHE A 76 -8.14 -2.11 7.91
C PHE A 76 -7.81 -2.63 9.31
N ARG A 77 -7.53 -1.73 10.26
CA ARG A 77 -7.24 -2.10 11.64
C ARG A 77 -8.42 -2.79 12.32
N ASP A 78 -9.61 -2.24 12.19
CA ASP A 78 -10.83 -2.80 12.78
C ASP A 78 -11.17 -4.17 12.22
N THR A 79 -10.89 -4.39 10.93
CA THR A 79 -11.17 -5.66 10.25
C THR A 79 -10.14 -6.75 10.56
N PHE A 80 -8.85 -6.42 10.46
CA PHE A 80 -7.77 -7.40 10.55
C PHE A 80 -7.11 -7.47 11.93
N GLY A 81 -7.44 -6.54 12.83
CA GLY A 81 -6.90 -6.52 14.18
C GLY A 81 -5.43 -6.08 14.24
N VAL A 82 -4.84 -6.32 15.42
CA VAL A 82 -3.48 -5.87 15.77
C VAL A 82 -2.63 -6.97 16.42
N ASP A 83 -3.07 -8.21 16.35
CA ASP A 83 -2.44 -9.34 17.01
C ASP A 83 -2.13 -10.44 15.98
N PRO A 84 -0.88 -10.59 15.54
CA PRO A 84 -0.50 -11.58 14.54
C PRO A 84 -0.67 -13.03 15.01
N GLU A 85 -0.79 -13.27 16.30
CA GLU A 85 -1.08 -14.58 16.86
C GLU A 85 -2.55 -15.00 16.63
N LYS A 86 -3.44 -14.02 16.46
CA LYS A 86 -4.87 -14.25 16.20
C LYS A 86 -5.23 -14.32 14.73
N GLY A 87 -4.43 -13.71 13.88
CA GLY A 87 -4.68 -13.70 12.44
C GLY A 87 -3.67 -12.86 11.66
N GLU A 88 -3.43 -13.29 10.43
CA GLU A 88 -2.58 -12.59 9.46
C GLU A 88 -3.33 -12.35 8.15
N PRO A 89 -3.08 -11.21 7.49
CA PRO A 89 -2.23 -10.11 7.95
C PRO A 89 -2.99 -9.23 8.96
N CYS A 90 -2.25 -8.54 9.84
CA CYS A 90 -2.81 -7.58 10.79
C CYS A 90 -2.00 -6.28 10.80
N LEU A 91 -2.47 -5.25 11.49
CA LEU A 91 -1.68 -4.05 11.77
C LEU A 91 -0.89 -4.25 13.06
N TYR A 92 0.19 -3.46 13.21
CA TYR A 92 0.94 -3.42 14.46
C TYR A 92 0.12 -2.71 15.56
N ASN A 93 0.19 -3.22 16.80
CA ASN A 93 -0.57 -2.73 17.93
C ASN A 93 -0.05 -1.38 18.44
N GLN A 94 -0.51 -0.31 17.80
CA GLN A 94 -0.19 1.09 18.15
C GLN A 94 -1.43 1.94 17.97
N ASP A 95 -1.66 2.88 18.91
CA ASP A 95 -2.87 3.71 18.95
C ASP A 95 -2.61 5.19 18.63
N TRP A 96 -1.34 5.62 18.60
CA TRP A 96 -0.98 7.02 18.46
C TRP A 96 -1.57 7.71 17.21
N TYR A 97 -1.76 6.95 16.12
CA TYR A 97 -2.23 7.48 14.83
C TYR A 97 -3.76 7.55 14.72
N LEU A 98 -4.51 6.97 15.64
CA LEU A 98 -5.98 6.84 15.50
C LEU A 98 -6.71 8.19 15.46
N SER A 99 -6.13 9.24 16.06
CA SER A 99 -6.67 10.60 16.03
C SER A 99 -6.20 11.43 14.83
N GLU A 100 -5.24 10.93 14.05
CA GLU A 100 -4.64 11.67 12.94
C GLU A 100 -5.56 11.72 11.71
N ASP A 101 -5.47 12.78 10.92
CA ASP A 101 -6.33 12.95 9.76
C ASP A 101 -5.96 12.03 8.59
N PHE A 102 -4.68 11.67 8.45
CA PHE A 102 -4.24 10.82 7.34
C PHE A 102 -4.85 9.41 7.39
N VAL A 103 -5.20 8.88 8.56
CA VAL A 103 -5.79 7.54 8.69
C VAL A 103 -7.23 7.45 8.22
N LYS A 104 -7.91 8.60 8.09
CA LYS A 104 -9.29 8.72 7.58
C LYS A 104 -9.34 8.85 6.06
N LYS A 105 -8.19 9.12 5.41
CA LYS A 105 -8.10 9.24 3.96
C LYS A 105 -8.44 7.92 3.28
N THR A 106 -9.02 8.02 2.08
CA THR A 106 -9.31 6.90 1.19
C THR A 106 -8.56 7.07 -0.12
N LEU A 107 -8.45 6.00 -0.89
CA LEU A 107 -7.95 6.10 -2.25
C LEU A 107 -8.96 6.79 -3.17
N GLU A 108 -8.46 7.47 -4.20
CA GLU A 108 -9.28 7.89 -5.32
C GLU A 108 -9.56 6.69 -6.23
N LYS A 109 -10.66 6.75 -6.97
CA LYS A 109 -11.02 5.77 -8.00
C LYS A 109 -10.18 5.99 -9.26
N ARG A 110 -8.92 5.55 -9.22
CA ARG A 110 -7.95 5.63 -10.33
C ARG A 110 -6.93 4.50 -10.24
N TRP A 111 -6.10 4.33 -11.25
CA TRP A 111 -4.95 3.44 -11.20
C TRP A 111 -3.74 4.15 -10.59
N TYR A 112 -2.94 3.41 -9.83
CA TYR A 112 -1.69 3.84 -9.23
C TYR A 112 -0.57 2.94 -9.71
N LEU A 113 0.60 3.51 -9.95
CA LEU A 113 1.85 2.79 -10.14
C LEU A 113 2.75 3.08 -8.94
N ILE A 114 3.09 2.07 -8.17
CA ILE A 114 4.04 2.17 -7.05
C ILE A 114 5.14 1.14 -7.24
N LYS A 115 6.39 1.52 -7.00
CA LYS A 115 7.51 0.59 -7.11
C LYS A 115 7.34 -0.51 -6.07
N LYS A 116 7.52 -1.78 -6.49
CA LYS A 116 7.29 -2.95 -5.62
C LYS A 116 8.34 -3.04 -4.53
N ASP A 117 9.60 -2.96 -4.92
CA ASP A 117 10.73 -3.06 -4.02
C ASP A 117 11.25 -1.68 -3.63
N VAL A 118 11.89 -1.61 -2.46
CA VAL A 118 12.51 -0.36 -2.00
C VAL A 118 13.68 0.04 -2.89
N LEU A 119 13.92 1.34 -2.97
CA LEU A 119 15.09 1.92 -3.62
C LEU A 119 16.29 1.75 -2.67
N GLU A 120 17.23 0.90 -2.99
CA GLU A 120 18.37 0.58 -2.13
C GLU A 120 19.19 1.83 -1.75
N GLU A 121 19.34 2.77 -2.69
CA GLU A 121 20.01 4.06 -2.48
C GLU A 121 19.25 5.02 -1.56
N SER A 122 18.00 4.69 -1.21
CA SER A 122 17.17 5.48 -0.28
C SER A 122 17.31 5.03 1.18
N ARG A 123 18.00 3.92 1.45
CA ARG A 123 18.14 3.38 2.81
C ARG A 123 18.86 4.36 3.72
N ALA A 124 18.27 4.62 4.90
CA ALA A 124 18.76 5.55 5.90
C ALA A 124 18.98 6.99 5.39
N VAL A 125 18.29 7.38 4.31
CA VAL A 125 18.34 8.74 3.77
C VAL A 125 17.13 9.54 4.25
N MET A 126 17.37 10.81 4.62
CA MET A 126 16.29 11.72 5.03
C MET A 126 15.27 11.91 3.90
N PRO A 127 13.96 11.91 4.19
CA PRO A 127 12.92 12.15 3.18
C PRO A 127 13.12 13.44 2.38
N ALA A 128 13.55 14.52 3.03
CA ALA A 128 13.82 15.80 2.35
C ALA A 128 14.86 15.65 1.21
N VAL A 129 15.94 14.90 1.45
CA VAL A 129 16.97 14.63 0.43
C VAL A 129 16.42 13.76 -0.71
N LEU A 130 15.55 12.81 -0.40
CA LEU A 130 14.90 11.98 -1.42
C LEU A 130 13.94 12.80 -2.30
N MET A 131 13.22 13.74 -1.71
CA MET A 131 12.34 14.66 -2.45
C MET A 131 13.12 15.58 -3.39
N GLU A 132 14.30 16.05 -2.97
CA GLU A 132 15.22 16.82 -3.85
C GLU A 132 15.66 16.01 -5.07
N LYS A 133 15.73 14.68 -4.95
CA LYS A 133 16.00 13.75 -6.05
C LYS A 133 14.74 13.39 -6.87
N SER A 134 13.64 14.11 -6.68
CA SER A 134 12.37 13.90 -7.37
C SER A 134 11.71 12.53 -7.12
N ILE A 135 12.01 11.88 -5.98
CA ILE A 135 11.29 10.68 -5.56
C ILE A 135 9.92 11.10 -5.04
N SER A 136 8.87 10.51 -5.60
CA SER A 136 7.48 10.76 -5.21
C SER A 136 7.00 9.67 -4.26
N PHE A 137 6.66 10.04 -3.03
CA PHE A 137 6.22 9.09 -2.02
C PHE A 137 4.73 8.73 -2.19
N PRO A 138 4.35 7.46 -2.07
CA PRO A 138 2.96 7.05 -1.98
C PRO A 138 2.30 7.55 -0.69
N SER A 139 0.97 7.61 -0.65
CA SER A 139 0.26 7.87 0.61
C SER A 139 0.27 6.64 1.52
N ALA A 140 0.13 6.85 2.83
CA ALA A 140 0.05 5.77 3.82
C ALA A 140 -1.12 4.82 3.54
N ILE A 141 -2.28 5.37 3.11
CA ILE A 141 -3.42 4.53 2.72
C ILE A 141 -3.13 3.71 1.45
N LEU A 142 -2.40 4.25 0.46
CA LEU A 142 -2.03 3.50 -0.74
C LEU A 142 -1.11 2.32 -0.39
N CYS A 143 -0.13 2.54 0.47
CA CYS A 143 0.75 1.47 0.94
C CYS A 143 -0.02 0.41 1.75
N THR A 144 -0.88 0.84 2.68
CA THR A 144 -1.71 -0.08 3.48
C THR A 144 -2.61 -0.92 2.58
N TYR A 145 -3.34 -0.27 1.67
CA TYR A 145 -4.23 -0.94 0.74
C TYR A 145 -3.47 -1.94 -0.16
N ALA A 146 -2.36 -1.52 -0.76
CA ALA A 146 -1.55 -2.38 -1.61
C ALA A 146 -1.00 -3.59 -0.84
N PHE A 147 -0.51 -3.39 0.40
CA PHE A 147 -0.01 -4.46 1.25
C PHE A 147 -1.08 -5.54 1.49
N PHE A 148 -2.26 -5.15 1.96
CA PHE A 148 -3.34 -6.11 2.23
C PHE A 148 -3.88 -6.76 0.95
N ALA A 149 -4.11 -5.98 -0.11
CA ALA A 149 -4.59 -6.51 -1.37
C ALA A 149 -3.60 -7.52 -1.99
N TYR A 150 -2.30 -7.23 -1.91
CA TYR A 150 -1.25 -8.11 -2.39
C TYR A 150 -1.20 -9.42 -1.60
N TYR A 151 -1.28 -9.33 -0.27
CA TYR A 151 -1.31 -10.51 0.59
C TYR A 151 -2.51 -11.43 0.25
N PHE A 152 -3.73 -10.89 0.20
CA PHE A 152 -4.90 -11.71 -0.11
C PHE A 152 -4.92 -12.23 -1.55
N ALA A 153 -4.24 -11.54 -2.47
CA ALA A 153 -4.13 -11.98 -3.86
C ALA A 153 -3.12 -13.09 -4.06
N TYR A 154 -1.94 -12.97 -3.43
CA TYR A 154 -0.74 -13.75 -3.76
C TYR A 154 -0.13 -14.50 -2.57
N GLY A 155 -0.57 -14.27 -1.33
CA GLY A 155 -0.04 -14.90 -0.12
C GLY A 155 1.32 -14.39 0.33
N GLU A 156 1.76 -13.24 -0.20
CA GLU A 156 3.08 -12.65 0.08
C GLU A 156 2.93 -11.27 0.73
N HIS A 157 3.89 -10.90 1.56
CA HIS A 157 3.94 -9.59 2.20
C HIS A 157 4.83 -8.64 1.40
N LEU A 158 4.33 -7.43 1.09
CA LEU A 158 5.17 -6.33 0.63
C LEU A 158 5.94 -5.73 1.82
N TRP A 159 7.17 -5.25 1.57
CA TRP A 159 7.98 -4.53 2.56
C TRP A 159 8.06 -5.23 3.92
N TYR A 160 8.27 -6.53 3.91
CA TYR A 160 8.21 -7.38 5.10
C TYR A 160 9.19 -6.96 6.20
N HIS A 161 10.40 -6.52 5.82
CA HIS A 161 11.46 -6.06 6.71
C HIS A 161 11.75 -4.56 6.59
N ASP A 162 11.09 -3.85 5.69
CA ASP A 162 11.38 -2.46 5.37
C ASP A 162 10.23 -1.53 5.72
N PHE A 163 10.57 -0.32 6.15
CA PHE A 163 9.66 0.81 6.19
C PHE A 163 9.76 1.61 4.91
N VAL A 164 8.63 2.09 4.40
CA VAL A 164 8.52 2.98 3.24
C VAL A 164 8.00 4.34 3.67
N TRP A 165 8.70 5.41 3.24
CA TRP A 165 8.27 6.78 3.45
C TRP A 165 6.98 7.07 2.68
N CYS A 166 6.05 7.79 3.34
CA CYS A 166 4.79 8.22 2.77
C CYS A 166 4.76 9.74 2.55
N SER A 167 3.85 10.18 1.68
CA SER A 167 3.58 11.60 1.46
C SER A 167 2.84 12.27 2.63
N ASP A 168 2.21 11.47 3.50
CA ASP A 168 1.47 11.96 4.66
C ASP A 168 2.39 12.43 5.77
N VAL A 169 1.86 13.37 6.56
CA VAL A 169 2.47 13.87 7.79
C VAL A 169 1.44 13.82 8.92
N ASP A 170 1.91 13.79 10.16
CA ASP A 170 1.07 13.90 11.34
C ASP A 170 0.73 15.39 11.67
N HIS A 171 0.01 15.62 12.75
CA HIS A 171 -0.37 16.96 13.21
C HIS A 171 0.81 17.86 13.60
N ASN A 172 2.01 17.29 13.84
CA ASN A 172 3.23 18.05 14.11
C ASN A 172 4.05 18.33 12.84
N GLY A 173 3.67 17.76 11.69
CA GLY A 173 4.41 17.82 10.45
C GLY A 173 5.48 16.72 10.30
N ASP A 174 5.52 15.75 11.20
CA ASP A 174 6.41 14.60 11.11
C ASP A 174 5.95 13.64 10.01
N ARG A 175 6.87 13.25 9.13
CA ARG A 175 6.56 12.37 8.01
C ARG A 175 6.25 10.95 8.46
N ILE A 176 5.18 10.41 7.89
CA ILE A 176 4.73 9.04 8.13
C ILE A 176 5.58 8.07 7.32
N TYR A 177 5.85 6.91 7.90
CA TYR A 177 6.37 5.75 7.21
C TYR A 177 5.64 4.49 7.66
N VAL A 178 5.50 3.53 6.75
CA VAL A 178 4.70 2.31 6.97
C VAL A 178 5.43 1.07 6.48
N GLY A 179 4.97 -0.10 6.88
CA GLY A 179 5.53 -1.38 6.45
C GLY A 179 6.11 -2.17 7.61
N LYS A 180 7.22 -2.87 7.36
CA LYS A 180 8.00 -3.67 8.31
C LYS A 180 7.11 -4.57 9.18
N TYR A 181 6.52 -5.56 8.52
CA TYR A 181 5.64 -6.52 9.18
C TYR A 181 6.37 -7.37 10.23
N HIS A 182 7.68 -7.58 10.03
CA HIS A 182 8.51 -8.40 10.89
C HIS A 182 9.89 -7.78 11.07
N ASP A 183 10.40 -7.75 12.29
CA ASP A 183 11.76 -7.33 12.58
C ASP A 183 12.78 -8.37 12.09
N VAL A 184 13.86 -7.93 11.44
CA VAL A 184 14.92 -8.83 10.94
C VAL A 184 15.55 -9.62 12.09
N ASP A 185 15.74 -8.94 13.23
CA ASP A 185 16.34 -9.52 14.44
C ASP A 185 15.27 -10.06 15.42
N GLY A 186 13.99 -9.95 15.07
CA GLY A 186 12.88 -10.34 15.91
C GLY A 186 12.48 -11.79 15.72
N VAL A 187 12.05 -12.43 16.81
CA VAL A 187 11.50 -13.79 16.76
C VAL A 187 10.03 -13.77 16.32
N ASN A 188 9.33 -12.69 16.64
CA ASN A 188 7.89 -12.56 16.43
C ASN A 188 7.54 -11.56 15.34
N LYS A 189 6.44 -11.80 14.63
CA LYS A 189 5.82 -10.84 13.72
C LYS A 189 5.17 -9.72 14.53
N ASN A 190 5.24 -8.51 13.99
CA ASN A 190 4.70 -7.33 14.68
C ASN A 190 3.36 -6.86 14.08
N GLY A 191 3.11 -7.18 12.82
CA GLY A 191 2.04 -6.59 12.03
C GLY A 191 2.50 -5.39 11.19
N PHE A 192 1.68 -5.00 10.22
CA PHE A 192 1.95 -3.84 9.36
C PHE A 192 1.98 -2.56 10.20
N SER A 193 3.12 -1.93 10.23
CA SER A 193 3.40 -0.82 11.14
C SER A 193 3.11 0.54 10.50
N VAL A 194 2.67 1.49 11.32
CA VAL A 194 2.51 2.92 10.98
C VAL A 194 3.30 3.73 11.99
N HIS A 195 4.31 4.48 11.55
CA HIS A 195 5.21 5.22 12.44
C HIS A 195 5.48 6.65 11.96
N ARG A 196 6.04 7.49 12.86
CA ARG A 196 6.37 8.90 12.63
C ARG A 196 7.74 9.35 13.14
N HIS A 197 8.48 8.56 13.90
CA HIS A 197 9.72 9.01 14.53
C HIS A 197 10.96 8.73 13.69
N LEU A 198 11.86 9.71 13.68
CA LEU A 198 13.08 9.74 12.90
C LEU A 198 14.27 9.10 13.64
N ALA A 199 14.40 7.79 13.57
CA ALA A 199 15.70 7.17 13.71
C ALA A 199 16.04 6.56 12.35
N LEU A 200 16.91 7.21 11.59
CA LEU A 200 17.35 6.67 10.30
C LEU A 200 18.11 5.37 10.51
N ARG A 201 17.51 4.27 10.08
CA ARG A 201 18.08 2.93 10.12
C ARG A 201 18.08 2.33 8.71
N PRO A 202 18.90 1.30 8.44
CA PRO A 202 18.93 0.64 7.12
C PRO A 202 17.56 0.10 6.65
N CYS A 203 16.64 -0.20 7.56
CA CYS A 203 15.28 -0.61 7.20
C CYS A 203 14.33 0.54 6.83
N TYR A 204 14.75 1.80 6.93
CA TYR A 204 13.99 2.96 6.44
C TYR A 204 14.42 3.29 5.03
N ALA A 205 13.51 3.11 4.09
CA ALA A 205 13.76 3.29 2.67
C ALA A 205 12.58 4.00 2.00
N SER A 206 12.61 4.10 0.70
CA SER A 206 11.53 4.66 -0.09
C SER A 206 11.19 3.75 -1.26
N ILE A 207 9.97 3.89 -1.72
CA ILE A 207 9.54 3.46 -3.04
C ILE A 207 9.12 4.69 -3.83
N ASP A 208 9.09 4.58 -5.15
CA ASP A 208 8.60 5.63 -6.04
C ASP A 208 7.14 5.39 -6.39
N SER A 209 6.38 6.47 -6.57
CA SER A 209 4.97 6.48 -6.94
C SER A 209 4.70 7.45 -8.09
N LEU A 210 3.89 7.03 -9.07
CA LEU A 210 3.50 7.82 -10.25
C LEU A 210 2.01 8.15 -10.23
#